data_9e6cc89e3521b6437b35473dc6110add
#
_entry.id   9e6cc89e3521b6437b35473dc6110add
#
_cell.length_a   1.000
_cell.length_b   1.000
_cell.length_c   1.000
_cell.angle_alpha   90.00
_cell.angle_beta   90.00
_cell.angle_gamma   90.00
#
_symmetry.space_group_name_H-M   'P 1'
#
loop_
_entity.id
_entity.type
_entity.pdbx_description
1 polymer ?
#
loop_
_entity_poly.entity_id
_entity_poly.type
_entity_poly.pdbx_seq_one_letter_code
_entity_poly.pdbx_strand_id
1 'polypeptide(L)'
;MGRYQIVRTKEAEKDLAKILKSGNKSDIKKVEIFFKELEEHPRTGTGNPEQLKYFDGEIWSRRINKKDRFVYEIYEEDKNVIVVSSLGHYSDN
;
A
#
# COMPACT_ATOMS: atom_id res chain seq x y z
N MET A 1 -14.30 5.16 11.86
CA MET A 1 -13.65 6.42 11.58
C MET A 1 -12.14 6.24 11.47
N GLY A 2 -11.56 6.67 10.38
CA GLY A 2 -10.14 6.46 10.18
C GLY A 2 -9.29 7.37 11.02
N ARG A 3 -8.11 6.88 11.38
CA ARG A 3 -7.14 7.66 12.14
C ARG A 3 -6.13 8.33 11.21
N TYR A 4 -5.89 7.72 10.07
CA TYR A 4 -4.88 8.19 9.15
C TYR A 4 -5.54 8.65 7.88
N GLN A 5 -4.96 9.69 7.29
CA GLN A 5 -5.41 10.18 6.01
C GLN A 5 -4.58 9.54 4.91
N ILE A 6 -5.25 9.04 3.88
CA ILE A 6 -4.56 8.31 2.83
C ILE A 6 -4.36 9.21 1.63
N VAL A 7 -3.11 9.30 1.17
CA VAL A 7 -2.74 10.09 0.01
C VAL A 7 -2.15 9.14 -1.03
N ARG A 8 -2.46 9.36 -2.31
CA ARG A 8 -1.96 8.53 -3.40
C ARG A 8 -1.04 9.34 -4.30
N THR A 9 0.10 8.76 -4.65
CA THR A 9 0.96 9.37 -5.66
C THR A 9 0.36 9.12 -7.03
N LYS A 10 0.87 9.83 -8.04
CA LYS A 10 0.44 9.58 -9.41
C LYS A 10 0.75 8.16 -9.85
N GLU A 11 1.89 7.66 -9.43
CA GLU A 11 2.26 6.30 -9.76
C GLU A 11 1.28 5.31 -9.15
N ALA A 12 0.91 5.53 -7.89
CA ALA A 12 -0.05 4.66 -7.24
C ALA A 12 -1.38 4.69 -7.97
N GLU A 13 -1.82 5.86 -8.42
CA GLU A 13 -3.09 5.96 -9.13
C GLU A 13 -3.04 5.21 -10.46
N LYS A 14 -1.92 5.30 -11.17
CA LYS A 14 -1.76 4.53 -12.41
C LYS A 14 -1.82 3.04 -12.14
N ASP A 15 -1.13 2.61 -11.09
CA ASP A 15 -1.08 1.20 -10.76
C ASP A 15 -2.46 0.68 -10.35
N LEU A 16 -3.18 1.48 -9.59
CA LEU A 16 -4.53 1.10 -9.17
C LEU A 16 -5.46 0.97 -10.37
N ALA A 17 -5.32 1.89 -11.33
CA ALA A 17 -6.12 1.79 -12.54
C ALA A 17 -5.84 0.50 -13.30
N LYS A 18 -4.58 0.08 -13.35
CA LYS A 18 -4.23 -1.17 -14.00
C LYS A 18 -4.84 -2.37 -13.28
N ILE A 19 -4.82 -2.33 -11.96
CA ILE A 19 -5.41 -3.42 -11.19
C ILE A 19 -6.90 -3.51 -11.47
N LEU A 20 -7.59 -2.38 -11.49
CA LEU A 20 -9.02 -2.37 -11.77
C LEU A 20 -9.33 -2.88 -13.17
N LYS A 21 -8.50 -2.48 -14.14
CA LYS A 21 -8.71 -2.92 -15.53
C LYS A 21 -8.43 -4.38 -15.73
N SER A 22 -7.57 -4.96 -14.90
CA SER A 22 -7.21 -6.35 -15.04
C SER A 22 -8.41 -7.28 -14.83
N GLY A 23 -9.38 -6.82 -14.06
CA GLY A 23 -10.53 -7.63 -13.75
C GLY A 23 -10.25 -8.73 -12.75
N ASN A 24 -9.07 -8.76 -12.17
CA ASN A 24 -8.72 -9.77 -11.18
C ASN A 24 -9.39 -9.42 -9.86
N LYS A 25 -10.50 -10.09 -9.58
CA LYS A 25 -11.31 -9.75 -8.42
C LYS A 25 -10.57 -9.94 -7.10
N SER A 26 -9.70 -10.91 -7.05
CA SER A 26 -8.93 -11.17 -5.85
C SER A 26 -8.00 -10.00 -5.52
N ASP A 27 -7.28 -9.52 -6.53
CA ASP A 27 -6.38 -8.39 -6.33
C ASP A 27 -7.14 -7.12 -5.99
N ILE A 28 -8.24 -6.89 -6.69
CA ILE A 28 -9.06 -5.70 -6.45
C ILE A 28 -9.56 -5.68 -5.01
N LYS A 29 -10.08 -6.81 -4.57
CA LYS A 29 -10.60 -6.90 -3.21
C LYS A 29 -9.51 -6.70 -2.19
N LYS A 30 -8.33 -7.26 -2.43
CA LYS A 30 -7.23 -7.11 -1.51
C LYS A 30 -6.82 -5.66 -1.35
N VAL A 31 -6.74 -4.94 -2.44
CA VAL A 31 -6.39 -3.53 -2.41
C VAL A 31 -7.43 -2.74 -1.66
N GLU A 32 -8.70 -3.04 -1.86
CA GLU A 32 -9.76 -2.37 -1.12
C GLU A 32 -9.61 -2.57 0.38
N ILE A 33 -9.30 -3.79 0.78
CA ILE A 33 -9.08 -4.09 2.19
C ILE A 33 -7.88 -3.30 2.71
N PHE A 34 -6.81 -3.22 1.93
CA PHE A 34 -5.62 -2.47 2.33
C PHE A 34 -5.98 -1.02 2.65
N PHE A 35 -6.75 -0.37 1.78
CA PHE A 35 -7.09 1.03 2.00
C PHE A 35 -7.89 1.21 3.30
N LYS A 36 -8.79 0.29 3.58
CA LYS A 36 -9.54 0.38 4.83
C LYS A 36 -8.64 0.19 6.04
N GLU A 37 -7.74 -0.78 5.96
CA GLU A 37 -6.87 -1.06 7.09
C GLU A 37 -5.87 0.06 7.32
N LEU A 38 -5.37 0.67 6.24
CA LEU A 38 -4.41 1.76 6.39
C LEU A 38 -4.99 2.93 7.18
N GLU A 39 -6.27 3.15 7.09
CA GLU A 39 -6.91 4.23 7.84
C GLU A 39 -6.91 3.97 9.34
N GLU A 40 -6.91 2.70 9.73
CA GLU A 40 -7.03 2.35 11.14
C GLU A 40 -5.74 1.83 11.73
N HIS A 41 -5.07 0.91 11.02
CA HIS A 41 -3.89 0.26 11.55
C HIS A 41 -2.92 -0.07 10.42
N PRO A 42 -2.14 0.93 9.99
CA PRO A 42 -1.30 0.75 8.81
C PRO A 42 -0.14 -0.22 8.97
N ARG A 43 0.15 -0.64 10.19
CA ARG A 43 1.29 -1.53 10.42
C ARG A 43 0.91 -2.98 10.61
N THR A 44 -0.37 -3.31 10.60
CA THR A 44 -0.83 -4.68 10.79
C THR A 44 -1.96 -4.97 9.84
N GLY A 45 -2.25 -6.25 9.65
CA GLY A 45 -3.42 -6.65 8.89
C GLY A 45 -3.11 -7.54 7.72
N THR A 46 -3.95 -7.41 6.69
CA THR A 46 -3.92 -8.29 5.53
C THR A 46 -2.70 -8.02 4.65
N GLY A 47 -2.23 -9.03 3.98
CA GLY A 47 -1.14 -8.87 3.03
C GLY A 47 0.24 -8.95 3.64
N ASN A 48 0.32 -9.39 4.88
CA ASN A 48 1.60 -9.60 5.54
C ASN A 48 2.44 -8.31 5.53
N PRO A 49 1.99 -7.25 6.21
CA PRO A 49 2.73 -5.98 6.19
C PRO A 49 4.16 -6.16 6.67
N GLU A 50 5.08 -5.58 5.95
CA GLU A 50 6.48 -5.73 6.25
C GLU A 50 7.18 -4.38 6.10
N GLN A 51 7.94 -3.98 7.11
CA GLN A 51 8.68 -2.74 7.05
C GLN A 51 9.97 -2.95 6.27
N LEU A 52 10.25 -2.02 5.36
CA LEU A 52 11.46 -2.08 4.54
C LEU A 52 12.61 -1.45 5.30
N LYS A 53 13.64 -2.22 5.57
CA LYS A 53 14.65 -1.85 6.55
C LYS A 53 15.67 -0.84 6.10
N TYR A 54 15.88 -0.72 4.81
CA TYR A 54 17.03 0.05 4.33
C TYR A 54 16.67 1.46 3.89
N PHE A 55 15.52 1.95 4.34
CA PHE A 55 15.05 3.27 3.96
C PHE A 55 14.87 4.14 5.19
N ASP A 56 15.12 5.43 5.02
CA ASP A 56 14.81 6.39 6.06
C ASP A 56 13.31 6.49 6.20
N GLY A 57 12.86 6.66 7.43
CA GLY A 57 11.45 6.76 7.68
C GLY A 57 10.78 5.41 7.66
N GLU A 58 9.47 5.45 7.68
CA GLU A 58 8.68 4.23 7.77
C GLU A 58 8.08 3.89 6.42
N ILE A 59 8.70 2.95 5.72
CA ILE A 59 8.20 2.48 4.44
C ILE A 59 7.83 1.01 4.59
N TRP A 60 6.62 0.68 4.19
CA TRP A 60 6.07 -0.65 4.36
C TRP A 60 5.58 -1.20 3.04
N SER A 61 5.46 -2.51 2.95
CA SER A 61 4.85 -3.15 1.80
C SER A 61 3.88 -4.22 2.26
N ARG A 62 2.87 -4.47 1.42
CA ARG A 62 1.93 -5.56 1.61
C ARG A 62 1.84 -6.34 0.33
N ARG A 63 1.60 -7.63 0.42
CA ARG A 63 1.51 -8.47 -0.76
C ARG A 63 0.12 -8.43 -1.34
N ILE A 64 0.03 -8.05 -2.60
CA ILE A 64 -1.22 -8.15 -3.35
C ILE A 64 -1.37 -9.57 -3.85
N ASN A 65 -0.28 -10.10 -4.43
CA ASN A 65 -0.22 -11.47 -4.91
C ASN A 65 1.24 -11.88 -4.88
N LYS A 66 1.59 -12.97 -5.55
CA LYS A 66 2.94 -13.49 -5.48
C LYS A 66 4.00 -12.57 -6.02
N LYS A 67 3.64 -11.71 -6.98
CA LYS A 67 4.63 -10.84 -7.56
C LYS A 67 4.42 -9.37 -7.30
N ASP A 68 3.24 -8.95 -6.96
CA ASP A 68 2.96 -7.53 -6.82
C ASP A 68 2.91 -7.09 -5.38
N ARG A 69 3.46 -5.92 -5.12
CA ARG A 69 3.50 -5.34 -3.78
C ARG A 69 2.80 -4.00 -3.78
N PHE A 70 2.21 -3.71 -2.65
CA PHE A 70 1.54 -2.45 -2.38
C PHE A 70 2.45 -1.71 -1.41
N VAL A 71 3.07 -0.63 -1.84
CA VAL A 71 4.09 0.08 -1.07
C VAL A 71 3.56 1.40 -0.57
N TYR A 72 3.79 1.69 0.70
CA TYR A 72 3.28 2.92 1.29
C TYR A 72 4.23 3.42 2.38
N GLU A 73 4.13 4.71 2.68
CA GLU A 73 4.92 5.38 3.71
C GLU A 73 4.00 5.88 4.80
N ILE A 74 4.45 5.79 6.03
CA ILE A 74 3.67 6.24 7.18
C ILE A 74 4.34 7.46 7.78
N TYR A 75 3.60 8.53 7.93
CA TYR A 75 4.04 9.75 8.60
C TYR A 75 3.21 9.91 9.85
N GLU A 76 3.73 9.37 10.94
CA GLU A 76 2.98 9.26 12.18
C GLU A 76 2.58 10.61 12.76
N GLU A 77 3.49 11.57 12.71
CA GLU A 77 3.21 12.87 13.30
C GLU A 77 2.03 13.56 12.64
N ASP A 78 1.93 13.42 11.32
CA ASP A 78 0.85 14.04 10.57
C ASP A 78 -0.35 13.13 10.41
N LYS A 79 -0.21 11.88 10.83
CA LYS A 79 -1.25 10.87 10.64
C LYS A 79 -1.60 10.71 9.19
N ASN A 80 -0.57 10.66 8.34
CA ASN A 80 -0.73 10.48 6.90
C ASN A 80 -0.10 9.18 6.46
N VAL A 81 -0.75 8.51 5.52
CA VAL A 81 -0.18 7.36 4.85
C VAL A 81 -0.16 7.68 3.36
N ILE A 82 1.00 7.60 2.76
CA ILE A 82 1.15 7.89 1.33
C ILE A 82 1.36 6.60 0.60
N VAL A 83 0.44 6.25 -0.30
CA VAL A 83 0.56 5.05 -1.12
C VAL A 83 1.45 5.39 -2.30
N VAL A 84 2.62 4.76 -2.36
CA VAL A 84 3.65 5.10 -3.33
C VAL A 84 3.46 4.34 -4.62
N SER A 85 3.16 3.05 -4.53
CA SER A 85 2.91 2.26 -5.72
C SER A 85 2.11 1.03 -5.33
N SER A 86 1.48 0.41 -6.32
CA SER A 86 0.64 -0.75 -6.06
C SER A 86 0.98 -1.95 -6.92
N LEU A 87 1.94 -1.84 -7.81
CA LEU A 87 2.34 -2.96 -8.66
C LEU A 87 3.83 -3.17 -8.68
N GLY A 88 4.58 -2.32 -8.05
CA GLY A 88 6.00 -2.32 -8.25
C GLY A 88 6.73 -3.31 -7.39
N HIS A 89 7.97 -3.52 -7.76
CA HIS A 89 8.92 -4.11 -6.92
C HIS A 89 9.73 -2.99 -6.41
N TYR A 90 9.49 -2.60 -5.27
CA TYR A 90 10.19 -1.46 -4.76
C TYR A 90 11.59 -1.89 -4.43
N SER A 91 12.47 -1.45 -5.19
CA SER A 91 13.83 -1.62 -4.99
C SER A 91 14.36 -2.98 -4.87
N ASP A 92 14.19 -3.44 -5.17
CA ASP A 92 14.76 -4.51 -5.05
C ASP A 92 15.99 -4.71 -5.19
N ASN A 93 16.43 -4.56 -5.19
CA ASN A 93 17.54 -4.82 -5.22
C ASN A 93 18.13 -4.60 -5.13
#